data_524e3d6e66731c04ebcaf69a87799517
#
_entry.id   524e3d6e66731c04ebcaf69a87799517
#
_cell.length_a   1.000
_cell.length_b   1.000
_cell.length_c   1.000
_cell.angle_alpha   90.00
_cell.angle_beta   90.00
_cell.angle_gamma   90.00
#
_symmetry.space_group_name_H-M   'P 1'
#
loop_
_entity.id
_entity.type
_entity.pdbx_description
1 polymer ?
#
loop_
_entity_poly.entity_id
_entity_poly.type
_entity_poly.pdbx_seq_one_letter_code
_entity_poly.pdbx_strand_id
1 'polypeptide(L)'
;MNHPRTLAIDIGGSGIKAALLDGDGALIGPRQRVPTPPKPIMPDALLRAIDQATAPLGAFDRVSVGFPGYVRDGRVLTAPNLGTETLAGLDLQTTLAQHWGKPVQVLNDADVQGFGAIQGRGVEMVLTLGTGAGTAIFRDGEIMTHLELAHHPVSGNKTYDEYIGNTAREKKGKKTWNKRVTKVIGILREVVRFDHLYLGGGNAKDITFMLPPDVTIVPNTDGLTGGIKLWRSDLPPHRSGIPATAPNTGATQVAETAEIAGGEPDEPRPAADN
;
A
#
# COMPACT_ATOMS: atom_id res chain seq x y z
N MET A 1 -7.83 -29.69 16.20
CA MET A 1 -8.71 -28.65 15.66
C MET A 1 -8.16 -28.31 14.29
N ASN A 2 -9.01 -28.28 13.25
CA ASN A 2 -8.53 -27.97 11.90
C ASN A 2 -8.31 -26.44 11.83
N HIS A 3 -7.07 -26.00 11.80
CA HIS A 3 -6.75 -24.58 11.66
C HIS A 3 -7.21 -24.08 10.28
N PRO A 4 -7.83 -22.89 10.18
CA PRO A 4 -8.34 -22.38 8.93
C PRO A 4 -7.20 -22.13 7.92
N ARG A 5 -7.39 -22.60 6.69
CA ARG A 5 -6.47 -22.34 5.57
C ARG A 5 -6.74 -20.97 4.97
N THR A 6 -5.67 -20.23 4.75
CA THR A 6 -5.76 -18.88 4.17
C THR A 6 -5.23 -18.90 2.73
N LEU A 7 -6.05 -18.49 1.78
CA LEU A 7 -5.59 -18.16 0.44
C LEU A 7 -4.95 -16.77 0.48
N ALA A 8 -3.64 -16.70 0.26
CA ALA A 8 -2.90 -15.45 0.20
C ALA A 8 -2.66 -15.06 -1.26
N ILE A 9 -2.98 -13.82 -1.61
CA ILE A 9 -2.85 -13.25 -2.96
C ILE A 9 -2.02 -11.98 -2.87
N ASP A 10 -0.99 -11.88 -3.71
CA ASP A 10 -0.15 -10.69 -3.88
C ASP A 10 -0.31 -10.19 -5.33
N ILE A 11 -1.02 -9.10 -5.50
CA ILE A 11 -1.26 -8.45 -6.79
C ILE A 11 -0.11 -7.47 -7.05
N GLY A 12 0.71 -7.76 -8.03
CA GLY A 12 1.82 -6.89 -8.41
C GLY A 12 1.64 -6.29 -9.81
N GLY A 13 2.40 -5.25 -10.12
CA GLY A 13 2.37 -4.59 -11.43
C GLY A 13 2.79 -5.46 -12.62
N SER A 14 3.49 -6.58 -12.38
CA SER A 14 3.99 -7.51 -13.42
C SER A 14 3.52 -8.95 -13.25
N GLY A 15 2.84 -9.28 -12.17
CA GLY A 15 2.36 -10.64 -11.91
C GLY A 15 1.53 -10.70 -10.63
N ILE A 16 0.52 -11.55 -10.66
CA ILE A 16 -0.31 -11.91 -9.53
C ILE A 16 0.21 -13.25 -9.00
N LYS A 17 0.51 -13.29 -7.70
CA LYS A 17 0.95 -14.49 -7.01
C LYS A 17 -0.12 -14.96 -6.05
N ALA A 18 -0.27 -16.27 -5.92
CA ALA A 18 -1.18 -16.88 -4.97
C ALA A 18 -0.56 -18.10 -4.30
N ALA A 19 -0.91 -18.34 -3.04
CA ALA A 19 -0.50 -19.52 -2.29
C ALA A 19 -1.51 -19.85 -1.20
N LEU A 20 -1.52 -21.11 -0.77
CA LEU A 20 -2.22 -21.51 0.44
C LEU A 20 -1.29 -21.44 1.64
N LEU A 21 -1.81 -20.95 2.75
CA LEU A 21 -1.16 -20.94 4.06
C LEU A 21 -1.96 -21.81 5.03
N ASP A 22 -1.27 -22.53 5.89
CA ASP A 22 -1.89 -23.19 7.04
C ASP A 22 -2.26 -22.19 8.15
N GLY A 23 -2.74 -22.69 9.29
CA GLY A 23 -3.14 -21.86 10.41
C GLY A 23 -2.01 -21.08 11.07
N ASP A 24 -0.77 -21.50 10.87
CA ASP A 24 0.44 -20.88 11.40
C ASP A 24 1.12 -19.94 10.38
N GLY A 25 0.58 -19.88 9.15
CA GLY A 25 1.09 -19.05 8.05
C GLY A 25 2.19 -19.72 7.21
N ALA A 26 2.44 -21.02 7.41
CA ALA A 26 3.36 -21.76 6.56
C ALA A 26 2.70 -22.10 5.20
N LEU A 27 3.54 -22.14 4.15
CA LEU A 27 3.07 -22.44 2.79
C LEU A 27 2.62 -23.91 2.67
N ILE A 28 1.44 -24.11 2.13
CA ILE A 28 0.90 -25.42 1.74
C ILE A 28 1.07 -25.58 0.21
N GLY A 29 2.04 -26.39 -0.21
CA GLY A 29 2.26 -26.64 -1.63
C GLY A 29 2.95 -25.50 -2.39
N PRO A 30 2.94 -25.55 -3.73
CA PRO A 30 3.64 -24.59 -4.56
C PRO A 30 2.89 -23.27 -4.67
N ARG A 31 3.66 -22.18 -4.79
CA ARG A 31 3.12 -20.87 -5.16
C ARG A 31 2.73 -20.87 -6.65
N GLN A 32 1.65 -20.20 -6.95
CA GLN A 32 1.21 -19.92 -8.31
C GLN A 32 1.59 -18.49 -8.70
N ARG A 33 1.80 -18.26 -9.98
CA ARG A 33 2.03 -16.93 -10.54
C ARG A 33 1.47 -16.86 -11.95
N VAL A 34 0.68 -15.82 -12.22
CA VAL A 34 0.21 -15.46 -13.55
C VAL A 34 0.66 -14.04 -13.90
N PRO A 35 0.81 -13.69 -15.18
CA PRO A 35 1.07 -12.32 -15.59
C PRO A 35 -0.08 -11.39 -15.17
N THR A 36 0.24 -10.19 -14.73
CA THR A 36 -0.76 -9.12 -14.57
C THR A 36 -1.28 -8.71 -15.95
N PRO A 37 -2.60 -8.51 -16.11
CA PRO A 37 -3.16 -8.05 -17.37
C PRO A 37 -2.55 -6.73 -17.87
N PRO A 38 -2.59 -6.45 -19.20
CA PRO A 38 -2.08 -5.19 -19.73
C PRO A 38 -2.89 -3.99 -19.23
N LYS A 39 -2.19 -2.86 -19.06
CA LYS A 39 -2.78 -1.60 -18.59
C LYS A 39 -3.50 -0.83 -19.70
N PRO A 40 -4.57 -0.09 -19.36
CA PRO A 40 -5.26 -0.02 -18.08
C PRO A 40 -6.04 -1.32 -17.79
N ILE A 41 -5.96 -1.78 -16.55
CA ILE A 41 -6.58 -3.06 -16.18
C ILE A 41 -8.05 -2.85 -15.87
N MET A 42 -8.92 -3.54 -16.60
CA MET A 42 -10.36 -3.54 -16.30
C MET A 42 -10.67 -4.49 -15.12
N PRO A 43 -11.66 -4.18 -14.27
CA PRO A 43 -12.03 -5.02 -13.12
C PRO A 43 -12.21 -6.49 -13.47
N ASP A 44 -12.95 -6.81 -14.53
CA ASP A 44 -13.18 -8.19 -14.96
C ASP A 44 -11.90 -8.90 -15.40
N ALA A 45 -10.94 -8.18 -15.99
CA ALA A 45 -9.65 -8.76 -16.39
C ALA A 45 -8.80 -9.07 -15.15
N LEU A 46 -8.86 -8.21 -14.13
CA LEU A 46 -8.21 -8.44 -12.83
C LEU A 46 -8.78 -9.69 -12.16
N LEU A 47 -10.11 -9.80 -12.07
CA LEU A 47 -10.79 -10.94 -11.44
C LEU A 47 -10.46 -12.25 -12.16
N ARG A 48 -10.50 -12.28 -13.50
CA ARG A 48 -10.08 -13.47 -14.27
C ARG A 48 -8.63 -13.87 -14.03
N ALA A 49 -7.73 -12.91 -13.89
CA ALA A 49 -6.31 -13.21 -13.61
C ALA A 49 -6.13 -13.74 -12.18
N ILE A 50 -6.89 -13.23 -11.22
CA ILE A 50 -6.94 -13.76 -9.86
C ILE A 50 -7.44 -15.20 -9.87
N ASP A 51 -8.55 -15.50 -10.55
CA ASP A 51 -9.10 -16.85 -10.70
C ASP A 51 -8.07 -17.79 -11.32
N GLN A 52 -7.40 -17.37 -12.38
CA GLN A 52 -6.36 -18.15 -13.03
C GLN A 52 -5.19 -18.49 -12.08
N ALA A 53 -4.80 -17.54 -11.22
CA ALA A 53 -3.75 -17.75 -10.23
C ALA A 53 -4.18 -18.70 -9.11
N THR A 54 -5.46 -18.71 -8.76
CA THR A 54 -5.99 -19.46 -7.61
C THR A 54 -6.57 -20.82 -7.97
N ALA A 55 -7.01 -21.03 -9.21
CA ALA A 55 -7.62 -22.28 -9.68
C ALA A 55 -6.81 -23.56 -9.40
N PRO A 56 -5.45 -23.58 -9.48
CA PRO A 56 -4.67 -24.78 -9.15
C PRO A 56 -4.54 -25.05 -7.66
N LEU A 57 -4.95 -24.10 -6.79
CA LEU A 57 -4.82 -24.21 -5.35
C LEU A 57 -6.02 -24.96 -4.76
N GLY A 58 -5.80 -25.65 -3.65
CA GLY A 58 -6.83 -26.44 -2.98
C GLY A 58 -7.85 -25.59 -2.22
N ALA A 59 -8.69 -26.25 -1.42
CA ALA A 59 -9.71 -25.60 -0.60
C ALA A 59 -9.11 -24.67 0.47
N PHE A 60 -9.79 -23.56 0.70
CA PHE A 60 -9.44 -22.53 1.68
C PHE A 60 -10.67 -22.06 2.45
N ASP A 61 -10.47 -21.44 3.60
CA ASP A 61 -11.53 -20.97 4.48
C ASP A 61 -11.68 -19.44 4.45
N ARG A 62 -10.60 -18.70 4.11
CA ARG A 62 -10.54 -17.24 4.11
C ARG A 62 -9.46 -16.75 3.14
N VAL A 63 -9.50 -15.46 2.76
CA VAL A 63 -8.61 -14.88 1.73
C VAL A 63 -7.98 -13.59 2.21
N SER A 64 -6.66 -13.46 2.04
CA SER A 64 -5.89 -12.24 2.26
C SER A 64 -5.34 -11.74 0.93
N VAL A 65 -5.54 -10.47 0.62
CA VAL A 65 -5.11 -9.86 -0.64
C VAL A 65 -4.25 -8.64 -0.37
N GLY A 66 -3.04 -8.64 -0.92
CA GLY A 66 -2.19 -7.45 -1.05
C GLY A 66 -2.42 -6.80 -2.41
N PHE A 67 -2.76 -5.51 -2.43
CA PHE A 67 -3.06 -4.74 -3.63
C PHE A 67 -2.06 -3.57 -3.80
N PRO A 68 -1.50 -3.33 -5.00
CA PRO A 68 -0.47 -2.31 -5.23
C PRO A 68 -1.10 -0.92 -5.45
N GLY A 69 -1.60 -0.33 -4.39
CA GLY A 69 -2.24 0.98 -4.35
C GLY A 69 -2.95 1.23 -3.04
N TYR A 70 -3.53 2.42 -2.89
CA TYR A 70 -4.23 2.76 -1.66
C TYR A 70 -5.59 2.07 -1.59
N VAL A 71 -5.74 1.25 -0.55
CA VAL A 71 -6.99 0.53 -0.23
C VAL A 71 -7.51 1.05 1.11
N ARG A 72 -8.81 1.35 1.16
CA ARG A 72 -9.51 1.71 2.39
C ARG A 72 -10.84 0.98 2.45
N ASP A 73 -11.10 0.30 3.56
CA ASP A 73 -12.32 -0.50 3.77
C ASP A 73 -12.55 -1.55 2.66
N GLY A 74 -11.46 -2.18 2.19
CA GLY A 74 -11.51 -3.14 1.09
C GLY A 74 -11.77 -2.55 -0.30
N ARG A 75 -11.91 -1.22 -0.39
CA ARG A 75 -12.15 -0.48 -1.63
C ARG A 75 -10.86 0.13 -2.15
N VAL A 76 -10.58 -0.10 -3.42
CA VAL A 76 -9.44 0.50 -4.13
C VAL A 76 -9.69 1.98 -4.34
N LEU A 77 -8.80 2.84 -3.86
CA LEU A 77 -8.84 4.28 -4.08
C LEU A 77 -7.85 4.73 -5.16
N THR A 78 -6.67 4.14 -5.19
CA THR A 78 -5.68 4.36 -6.24
C THR A 78 -5.09 3.02 -6.71
N ALA A 79 -4.63 2.98 -7.95
CA ALA A 79 -3.94 1.83 -8.54
C ALA A 79 -2.89 2.31 -9.56
N PRO A 80 -1.85 3.07 -9.13
CA PRO A 80 -0.95 3.81 -10.02
C PRO A 80 -0.23 2.89 -11.01
N ASN A 81 0.05 1.66 -10.60
CA ASN A 81 0.72 0.67 -11.42
C ASN A 81 -0.22 -0.24 -12.23
N LEU A 82 -1.53 -0.12 -12.07
CA LEU A 82 -2.53 -0.97 -12.73
C LEU A 82 -3.54 -0.19 -13.58
N GLY A 83 -3.78 1.08 -13.27
CA GLY A 83 -4.77 1.97 -13.91
C GLY A 83 -5.78 2.47 -12.87
N THR A 84 -5.47 3.63 -12.26
CA THR A 84 -6.38 4.23 -11.26
C THR A 84 -7.72 4.57 -11.89
N GLU A 85 -7.74 5.04 -13.13
CA GLU A 85 -8.94 5.46 -13.87
C GLU A 85 -9.98 4.34 -14.05
N THR A 86 -9.53 3.09 -14.03
CA THR A 86 -10.42 1.91 -14.20
C THR A 86 -10.72 1.17 -12.92
N LEU A 87 -9.84 1.28 -11.91
CA LEU A 87 -9.93 0.49 -10.69
C LEU A 87 -10.35 1.31 -9.47
N ALA A 88 -10.26 2.65 -9.51
CA ALA A 88 -10.72 3.48 -8.39
C ALA A 88 -12.22 3.30 -8.15
N GLY A 89 -12.58 3.11 -6.88
CA GLY A 89 -13.95 2.83 -6.46
C GLY A 89 -14.34 1.35 -6.46
N LEU A 90 -13.53 0.45 -7.01
CA LEU A 90 -13.79 -0.98 -6.97
C LEU A 90 -13.77 -1.48 -5.53
N ASP A 91 -14.89 -2.02 -5.06
CA ASP A 91 -14.99 -2.73 -3.79
C ASP A 91 -14.48 -4.16 -3.98
N LEU A 92 -13.14 -4.28 -4.03
CA LEU A 92 -12.48 -5.54 -4.33
C LEU A 92 -12.75 -6.59 -3.25
N GLN A 93 -12.81 -6.17 -1.99
CA GLN A 93 -13.07 -7.07 -0.87
C GLN A 93 -14.44 -7.72 -0.95
N THR A 94 -15.49 -6.92 -1.12
CA THR A 94 -16.87 -7.43 -1.23
C THR A 94 -17.03 -8.25 -2.51
N THR A 95 -16.44 -7.81 -3.63
CA THR A 95 -16.49 -8.53 -4.90
C THR A 95 -15.91 -9.95 -4.77
N LEU A 96 -14.71 -10.07 -4.18
CA LEU A 96 -14.07 -11.37 -3.99
C LEU A 96 -14.77 -12.21 -2.92
N ALA A 97 -15.30 -11.58 -1.87
CA ALA A 97 -16.07 -12.30 -0.84
C ALA A 97 -17.35 -12.92 -1.41
N GLN A 98 -18.05 -12.22 -2.26
CA GLN A 98 -19.23 -12.73 -2.98
C GLN A 98 -18.85 -13.83 -3.97
N HIS A 99 -17.75 -13.65 -4.70
CA HIS A 99 -17.28 -14.61 -5.70
C HIS A 99 -16.99 -16.01 -5.10
N TRP A 100 -16.30 -16.05 -3.94
CA TRP A 100 -15.95 -17.31 -3.30
C TRP A 100 -16.87 -17.75 -2.15
N GLY A 101 -17.78 -16.90 -1.69
CA GLY A 101 -18.60 -17.16 -0.49
C GLY A 101 -17.73 -17.32 0.75
N LYS A 102 -16.61 -16.62 0.84
CA LYS A 102 -15.62 -16.72 1.92
C LYS A 102 -15.25 -15.33 2.45
N PRO A 103 -14.83 -15.22 3.73
CA PRO A 103 -14.29 -13.96 4.24
C PRO A 103 -13.04 -13.55 3.47
N VAL A 104 -12.97 -12.27 3.07
CA VAL A 104 -11.85 -11.67 2.34
C VAL A 104 -11.40 -10.41 3.07
N GLN A 105 -10.08 -10.20 3.16
CA GLN A 105 -9.47 -8.94 3.58
C GLN A 105 -8.53 -8.45 2.49
N VAL A 106 -8.66 -7.17 2.12
CA VAL A 106 -7.83 -6.51 1.10
C VAL A 106 -7.14 -5.31 1.73
N LEU A 107 -5.81 -5.29 1.66
CA LEU A 107 -4.98 -4.17 2.11
C LEU A 107 -3.97 -3.78 1.01
N ASN A 108 -3.25 -2.69 1.23
CA ASN A 108 -2.08 -2.38 0.41
C ASN A 108 -1.03 -3.51 0.51
N ASP A 109 -0.26 -3.74 -0.55
CA ASP A 109 0.73 -4.81 -0.63
C ASP A 109 1.89 -4.63 0.38
N ALA A 110 2.34 -3.39 0.63
CA ALA A 110 3.35 -3.10 1.64
C ALA A 110 2.80 -3.31 3.06
N ASP A 111 1.51 -3.04 3.30
CA ASP A 111 0.86 -3.30 4.58
C ASP A 111 0.82 -4.80 4.88
N VAL A 112 0.43 -5.61 3.90
CA VAL A 112 0.42 -7.09 4.04
C VAL A 112 1.84 -7.62 4.26
N GLN A 113 2.81 -7.14 3.49
CA GLN A 113 4.21 -7.51 3.68
C GLN A 113 4.72 -7.09 5.06
N GLY A 114 4.32 -5.91 5.50
CA GLY A 114 4.69 -5.38 6.80
C GLY A 114 4.25 -6.28 7.95
N PHE A 115 3.03 -6.78 7.93
CA PHE A 115 2.57 -7.75 8.92
C PHE A 115 3.44 -9.01 9.00
N GLY A 116 4.05 -9.44 7.87
CA GLY A 116 5.01 -10.54 7.86
C GLY A 116 6.31 -10.21 8.58
N ALA A 117 6.75 -8.96 8.51
CA ALA A 117 8.07 -8.51 8.96
C ALA A 117 8.13 -8.09 10.43
N ILE A 118 7.09 -7.42 10.94
CA ILE A 118 7.09 -6.75 12.25
C ILE A 118 7.08 -7.72 13.42
N GLN A 119 7.65 -7.27 14.55
CA GLN A 119 7.63 -7.97 15.83
C GLN A 119 6.47 -7.56 16.74
N GLY A 120 5.81 -6.44 16.45
CA GLY A 120 4.68 -5.92 17.21
C GLY A 120 5.07 -5.14 18.46
N ARG A 121 6.13 -4.35 18.39
CA ARG A 121 6.63 -3.56 19.52
C ARG A 121 7.02 -2.15 19.10
N GLY A 122 6.45 -1.15 19.76
CA GLY A 122 6.74 0.26 19.49
C GLY A 122 6.28 0.67 18.10
N VAL A 123 6.97 1.66 17.51
CA VAL A 123 6.72 2.13 16.14
C VAL A 123 7.63 1.39 15.17
N GLU A 124 7.05 0.53 14.36
CA GLU A 124 7.75 -0.25 13.36
C GLU A 124 7.37 0.22 11.97
N MET A 125 8.35 0.36 11.10
CA MET A 125 8.13 0.79 9.71
C MET A 125 8.65 -0.25 8.74
N VAL A 126 7.95 -0.44 7.65
CA VAL A 126 8.43 -1.24 6.50
C VAL A 126 8.62 -0.32 5.30
N LEU A 127 9.74 -0.47 4.62
CA LEU A 127 10.03 0.14 3.33
C LEU A 127 10.30 -0.96 2.31
N THR A 128 9.43 -1.09 1.32
CA THR A 128 9.62 -2.07 0.25
C THR A 128 10.41 -1.44 -0.90
N LEU A 129 11.46 -2.10 -1.32
CA LEU A 129 12.35 -1.71 -2.42
C LEU A 129 12.09 -2.63 -3.62
N GLY A 130 11.25 -2.18 -4.54
CA GLY A 130 10.81 -2.94 -5.70
C GLY A 130 10.68 -2.07 -6.95
N THR A 131 9.62 -2.23 -7.72
CA THR A 131 9.25 -1.34 -8.83
C THR A 131 9.20 0.11 -8.34
N GLY A 132 8.58 0.32 -7.19
CA GLY A 132 8.53 1.57 -6.45
C GLY A 132 9.09 1.41 -5.02
N ALA A 133 8.61 2.26 -4.12
CA ALA A 133 8.99 2.36 -2.72
C ALA A 133 7.73 2.38 -1.84
N GLY A 134 7.14 1.21 -1.60
CA GLY A 134 5.97 1.10 -0.72
C GLY A 134 6.35 1.25 0.76
N THR A 135 5.44 1.76 1.56
CA THR A 135 5.66 1.97 2.99
C THR A 135 4.47 1.49 3.81
N ALA A 136 4.75 0.93 4.98
CA ALA A 136 3.75 0.60 5.99
C ALA A 136 4.27 0.98 7.37
N ILE A 137 3.40 1.47 8.24
CA ILE A 137 3.74 1.90 9.60
C ILE A 137 2.83 1.17 10.57
N PHE A 138 3.43 0.65 11.63
CA PHE A 138 2.75 -0.09 12.68
C PHE A 138 3.08 0.51 14.04
N ARG A 139 2.15 0.37 14.97
CA ARG A 139 2.37 0.66 16.37
C ARG A 139 1.87 -0.51 17.22
N ASP A 140 2.79 -1.09 17.99
CA ASP A 140 2.49 -2.23 18.88
C ASP A 140 1.78 -3.38 18.16
N GLY A 141 2.16 -3.63 16.89
CA GLY A 141 1.60 -4.68 16.03
C GLY A 141 0.35 -4.30 15.25
N GLU A 142 -0.23 -3.13 15.51
CA GLU A 142 -1.39 -2.62 14.78
C GLU A 142 -0.95 -1.71 13.62
N ILE A 143 -1.61 -1.84 12.46
CA ILE A 143 -1.33 -0.96 11.33
C ILE A 143 -1.84 0.45 11.62
N MET A 144 -1.01 1.44 11.35
CA MET A 144 -1.38 2.84 11.38
C MET A 144 -2.02 3.26 10.06
N THR A 145 -2.46 4.52 9.99
CA THR A 145 -2.96 5.08 8.73
C THR A 145 -1.93 4.91 7.62
N HIS A 146 -2.35 4.31 6.52
CA HIS A 146 -1.50 4.15 5.34
C HIS A 146 -1.09 5.51 4.76
N LEU A 147 0.21 5.67 4.50
CA LEU A 147 0.77 6.87 3.88
C LEU A 147 1.36 6.52 2.52
N GLU A 148 0.80 7.06 1.44
CA GLU A 148 1.31 6.92 0.06
C GLU A 148 2.58 7.77 -0.15
N LEU A 149 3.66 7.47 0.58
CA LEU A 149 4.92 8.20 0.45
C LEU A 149 5.59 7.99 -0.91
N ALA A 150 5.27 6.90 -1.60
CA ALA A 150 5.83 6.57 -2.92
C ALA A 150 5.81 7.75 -3.90
N HIS A 151 4.73 8.51 -3.91
CA HIS A 151 4.50 9.64 -4.80
C HIS A 151 4.84 11.01 -4.20
N HIS A 152 5.27 11.04 -2.94
CA HIS A 152 5.70 12.29 -2.29
C HIS A 152 7.10 12.69 -2.75
N PRO A 153 7.40 13.98 -2.99
CA PRO A 153 8.74 14.46 -3.29
C PRO A 153 9.73 14.17 -2.14
N VAL A 154 10.91 13.65 -2.47
CA VAL A 154 11.97 13.31 -1.50
C VAL A 154 13.29 14.04 -1.78
N SER A 155 13.54 14.42 -3.02
CA SER A 155 14.78 15.13 -3.38
C SER A 155 14.57 15.96 -4.66
N GLY A 156 14.51 17.27 -4.52
CA GLY A 156 14.01 18.15 -5.57
C GLY A 156 12.59 17.73 -5.94
N ASN A 157 12.31 17.63 -7.25
CA ASN A 157 10.99 17.21 -7.74
C ASN A 157 10.83 15.69 -7.86
N LYS A 158 11.81 14.88 -7.36
CA LYS A 158 11.73 13.42 -7.46
C LYS A 158 10.96 12.83 -6.31
N THR A 159 10.01 11.99 -6.63
CA THR A 159 9.27 11.17 -5.66
C THR A 159 10.16 10.05 -5.10
N TYR A 160 9.70 9.38 -4.05
CA TYR A 160 10.40 8.20 -3.51
C TYR A 160 10.58 7.14 -4.59
N ASP A 161 9.54 6.84 -5.37
CA ASP A 161 9.61 5.89 -6.49
C ASP A 161 10.68 6.26 -7.52
N GLU A 162 10.71 7.52 -7.95
CA GLU A 162 11.69 8.02 -8.91
C GLU A 162 13.11 8.10 -8.33
N TYR A 163 13.25 8.12 -7.01
CA TYR A 163 14.52 8.30 -6.35
C TYR A 163 15.19 6.98 -5.97
N ILE A 164 14.42 6.00 -5.46
CA ILE A 164 14.92 4.71 -4.98
C ILE A 164 14.24 3.48 -5.60
N GLY A 165 13.23 3.62 -6.46
CA GLY A 165 12.61 2.51 -7.17
C GLY A 165 13.54 1.84 -8.20
N ASN A 166 13.09 0.76 -8.81
CA ASN A 166 13.90 -0.07 -9.71
C ASN A 166 14.51 0.71 -10.88
N THR A 167 13.72 1.57 -11.53
CA THR A 167 14.21 2.43 -12.65
C THR A 167 15.38 3.32 -12.20
N ALA A 168 15.33 3.86 -10.99
CA ALA A 168 16.42 4.66 -10.45
C ALA A 168 17.67 3.81 -10.18
N ARG A 169 17.49 2.59 -9.65
CA ARG A 169 18.57 1.64 -9.41
C ARG A 169 19.31 1.27 -10.70
N GLU A 170 18.57 0.95 -11.76
CA GLU A 170 19.12 0.60 -13.07
C GLU A 170 19.85 1.79 -13.72
N LYS A 171 19.22 2.96 -13.76
CA LYS A 171 19.81 4.16 -14.41
C LYS A 171 21.00 4.74 -13.67
N LYS A 172 21.08 4.64 -12.35
CA LYS A 172 22.13 5.27 -11.54
C LYS A 172 23.21 4.30 -11.03
N GLY A 173 22.97 3.01 -11.17
CA GLY A 173 23.82 1.94 -10.69
C GLY A 173 23.74 1.74 -9.15
N LYS A 174 24.10 0.54 -8.71
CA LYS A 174 23.96 0.10 -7.31
C LYS A 174 24.63 1.03 -6.29
N LYS A 175 25.83 1.53 -6.57
CA LYS A 175 26.56 2.42 -5.65
C LYS A 175 25.81 3.73 -5.36
N THR A 176 25.34 4.39 -6.39
CA THR A 176 24.57 5.64 -6.24
C THR A 176 23.21 5.38 -5.61
N TRP A 177 22.56 4.30 -6.01
CA TRP A 177 21.28 3.89 -5.46
C TRP A 177 21.38 3.61 -3.95
N ASN A 178 22.39 2.89 -3.49
CA ASN A 178 22.63 2.65 -2.06
C ASN A 178 22.77 3.96 -1.26
N LYS A 179 23.51 4.96 -1.78
CA LYS A 179 23.59 6.29 -1.15
C LYS A 179 22.22 6.96 -1.03
N ARG A 180 21.35 6.78 -2.03
CA ARG A 180 19.99 7.32 -2.01
C ARG A 180 19.12 6.62 -0.99
N VAL A 181 19.19 5.28 -0.90
CA VAL A 181 18.46 4.52 0.11
C VAL A 181 18.90 4.94 1.51
N THR A 182 20.21 5.10 1.76
CA THR A 182 20.71 5.62 3.05
C THR A 182 20.12 7.00 3.38
N LYS A 183 20.06 7.91 2.40
CA LYS A 183 19.45 9.23 2.59
C LYS A 183 17.96 9.12 2.94
N VAL A 184 17.22 8.26 2.22
CA VAL A 184 15.79 8.03 2.48
C VAL A 184 15.56 7.47 3.87
N ILE A 185 16.36 6.50 4.32
CA ILE A 185 16.28 5.97 5.70
C ILE A 185 16.45 7.11 6.73
N GLY A 186 17.41 8.01 6.50
CA GLY A 186 17.61 9.18 7.37
C GLY A 186 16.38 10.10 7.41
N ILE A 187 15.77 10.38 6.24
CA ILE A 187 14.55 11.20 6.16
C ILE A 187 13.38 10.50 6.90
N LEU A 188 13.17 9.22 6.65
CA LEU A 188 12.08 8.47 7.28
C LEU A 188 12.26 8.38 8.80
N ARG A 189 13.51 8.26 9.27
CA ARG A 189 13.82 8.30 10.72
C ARG A 189 13.39 9.62 11.35
N GLU A 190 13.64 10.74 10.69
CA GLU A 190 13.22 12.06 11.20
C GLU A 190 11.71 12.27 11.13
N VAL A 191 11.06 11.79 10.09
CA VAL A 191 9.61 12.01 9.84
C VAL A 191 8.75 11.07 10.68
N VAL A 192 9.09 9.77 10.72
CA VAL A 192 8.26 8.73 11.35
C VAL A 192 8.66 8.47 12.79
N ARG A 193 9.96 8.67 13.13
CA ARG A 193 10.50 8.35 14.46
C ARG A 193 10.29 6.87 14.83
N PHE A 194 10.53 5.99 13.88
CA PHE A 194 10.40 4.56 14.10
C PHE A 194 11.45 4.03 15.10
N ASP A 195 11.05 3.01 15.86
CA ASP A 195 11.96 2.23 16.72
C ASP A 195 12.70 1.16 15.88
N HIS A 196 12.05 0.63 14.84
CA HIS A 196 12.67 -0.32 13.91
C HIS A 196 12.16 -0.14 12.48
N LEU A 197 13.09 -0.27 11.51
CA LEU A 197 12.78 -0.23 10.08
C LEU A 197 13.12 -1.57 9.42
N TYR A 198 12.16 -2.14 8.70
CA TYR A 198 12.35 -3.34 7.89
C TYR A 198 12.46 -2.96 6.42
N LEU A 199 13.54 -3.41 5.75
CA LEU A 199 13.76 -3.23 4.31
C LEU A 199 13.36 -4.51 3.58
N GLY A 200 12.22 -4.45 2.87
CA GLY A 200 11.69 -5.55 2.08
C GLY A 200 11.81 -5.31 0.58
N GLY A 201 11.14 -6.16 -0.20
CA GLY A 201 11.09 -6.07 -1.65
C GLY A 201 12.29 -6.68 -2.37
N GLY A 202 12.14 -6.92 -3.68
CA GLY A 202 13.11 -7.67 -4.48
C GLY A 202 14.49 -7.01 -4.62
N ASN A 203 14.59 -5.69 -4.43
CA ASN A 203 15.84 -4.93 -4.52
C ASN A 203 16.57 -4.81 -3.17
N ALA A 204 15.97 -5.20 -2.04
CA ALA A 204 16.62 -5.15 -0.73
C ALA A 204 17.93 -5.97 -0.68
N LYS A 205 18.03 -7.05 -1.46
CA LYS A 205 19.24 -7.86 -1.63
C LYS A 205 20.44 -7.10 -2.24
N ASP A 206 20.20 -5.93 -2.84
CA ASP A 206 21.24 -5.08 -3.45
C ASP A 206 21.78 -4.00 -2.50
N ILE A 207 21.33 -4.00 -1.26
CA ILE A 207 21.89 -3.17 -0.18
C ILE A 207 23.31 -3.63 0.14
N THR A 208 24.25 -2.68 0.16
CA THR A 208 25.67 -2.97 0.38
C THR A 208 26.30 -2.12 1.49
N PHE A 209 25.57 -1.15 2.05
CA PHE A 209 26.04 -0.38 3.20
C PHE A 209 25.78 -1.14 4.50
N MET A 210 26.58 -0.82 5.54
CA MET A 210 26.36 -1.35 6.88
C MET A 210 25.03 -0.84 7.41
N LEU A 211 24.16 -1.76 7.78
CA LEU A 211 22.85 -1.41 8.33
C LEU A 211 23.00 -0.86 9.75
N PRO A 212 22.31 0.23 10.10
CA PRO A 212 22.14 0.65 11.49
C PRO A 212 21.46 -0.46 12.32
N PRO A 213 21.65 -0.49 13.65
CA PRO A 213 21.10 -1.56 14.49
C PRO A 213 19.56 -1.63 14.53
N ASP A 214 18.91 -0.51 14.20
CA ASP A 214 17.47 -0.35 14.10
C ASP A 214 16.93 -0.60 12.67
N VAL A 215 17.73 -1.18 11.77
CA VAL A 215 17.35 -1.49 10.39
C VAL A 215 17.67 -2.94 10.05
N THR A 216 16.69 -3.68 9.54
CA THR A 216 16.83 -5.09 9.16
C THR A 216 16.31 -5.34 7.73
N ILE A 217 17.00 -6.17 6.97
CA ILE A 217 16.50 -6.68 5.68
C ILE A 217 15.63 -7.91 5.94
N VAL A 218 14.43 -7.93 5.37
CA VAL A 218 13.48 -9.04 5.48
C VAL A 218 13.27 -9.76 4.15
N PRO A 219 12.93 -11.05 4.16
CA PRO A 219 12.70 -11.83 2.95
C PRO A 219 11.53 -11.28 2.12
N ASN A 220 11.62 -11.38 0.80
CA ASN A 220 10.53 -10.99 -0.11
C ASN A 220 9.35 -12.00 -0.15
N THR A 221 9.33 -12.98 0.75
CA THR A 221 8.24 -13.95 0.92
C THR A 221 7.10 -13.41 1.76
N ASP A 222 7.37 -12.38 2.55
CA ASP A 222 6.45 -11.85 3.57
C ASP A 222 5.20 -11.20 2.95
N GLY A 223 5.24 -10.82 1.67
CA GLY A 223 4.08 -10.34 0.91
C GLY A 223 2.93 -11.36 0.76
N LEU A 224 3.22 -12.67 0.91
CA LEU A 224 2.18 -13.70 0.98
C LEU A 224 1.94 -14.17 2.41
N THR A 225 3.00 -14.48 3.14
CA THR A 225 2.91 -15.05 4.50
C THR A 225 2.39 -14.05 5.52
N GLY A 226 2.63 -12.75 5.33
CA GLY A 226 2.06 -11.69 6.16
C GLY A 226 0.53 -11.66 6.18
N GLY A 227 -0.11 -12.16 5.12
CA GLY A 227 -1.56 -12.24 5.00
C GLY A 227 -2.25 -13.05 6.10
N ILE A 228 -1.54 -13.98 6.78
CA ILE A 228 -2.10 -14.72 7.89
C ILE A 228 -2.42 -13.83 9.09
N LYS A 229 -1.58 -12.81 9.32
CA LYS A 229 -1.73 -11.93 10.48
C LYS A 229 -2.95 -11.00 10.39
N LEU A 230 -3.54 -10.84 9.20
CA LEU A 230 -4.80 -10.12 9.03
C LEU A 230 -5.98 -10.78 9.76
N TRP A 231 -5.85 -12.06 10.11
CA TRP A 231 -6.90 -12.87 10.73
C TRP A 231 -6.66 -13.15 12.21
N ARG A 232 -5.77 -12.43 12.83
CA ARG A 232 -5.52 -12.57 14.27
C ARG A 232 -6.71 -12.05 15.06
N SER A 233 -7.20 -12.89 15.98
CA SER A 233 -8.34 -12.56 16.84
C SER A 233 -8.00 -11.58 17.97
N ASP A 234 -6.72 -11.39 18.24
CA ASP A 234 -6.19 -10.48 19.25
C ASP A 234 -6.02 -9.03 18.74
N LEU A 235 -6.10 -8.84 17.41
CA LEU A 235 -6.20 -7.51 16.83
C LEU A 235 -7.67 -7.09 16.76
N PRO A 236 -8.03 -5.87 17.17
CA PRO A 236 -9.36 -5.34 16.90
C PRO A 236 -9.64 -5.46 15.40
N PRO A 237 -10.89 -5.79 14.99
CA PRO A 237 -11.22 -5.77 13.58
C PRO A 237 -10.77 -4.41 13.05
N HIS A 238 -10.03 -4.40 11.93
CA HIS A 238 -9.62 -3.14 11.30
C HIS A 238 -10.83 -2.23 11.24
N ARG A 239 -10.97 -1.37 12.21
CA ARG A 239 -11.90 -0.26 12.14
C ARG A 239 -11.27 0.73 11.17
N SER A 240 -11.30 0.36 9.92
CA SER A 240 -11.23 1.32 8.87
C SER A 240 -12.43 2.23 9.09
N GLY A 241 -12.17 3.31 9.76
CA GLY A 241 -12.96 4.50 9.61
C GLY A 241 -14.30 4.59 10.31
N ILE A 242 -14.69 5.70 10.41
CA ILE A 242 -15.95 6.41 10.46
C ILE A 242 -17.03 5.54 9.79
N PRO A 243 -18.11 5.19 10.51
CA PRO A 243 -19.26 4.54 9.89
C PRO A 243 -19.67 5.33 8.65
N ALA A 244 -19.96 4.65 7.55
CA ALA A 244 -20.47 5.28 6.35
C ALA A 244 -21.66 6.16 6.79
N THR A 245 -21.43 7.47 6.86
CA THR A 245 -22.52 8.42 7.03
C THR A 245 -23.43 8.20 5.86
N ALA A 246 -24.70 7.94 6.16
CA ALA A 246 -25.76 7.87 5.17
C ALA A 246 -25.59 8.99 4.14
N PRO A 247 -25.94 8.77 2.87
CA PRO A 247 -25.81 9.81 1.85
C PRO A 247 -26.48 11.07 2.35
N ASN A 248 -25.72 12.15 2.37
CA ASN A 248 -26.22 13.47 2.74
C ASN A 248 -27.25 13.91 1.69
N THR A 249 -28.52 13.60 1.93
CA THR A 249 -29.68 14.08 1.17
C THR A 249 -30.10 15.48 1.61
N GLY A 250 -29.15 16.31 2.00
CA GLY A 250 -29.32 17.70 2.36
C GLY A 250 -28.70 18.63 1.34
N ALA A 251 -29.25 18.71 0.14
CA ALA A 251 -29.05 19.87 -0.72
C ALA A 251 -29.76 21.07 -0.07
N THR A 252 -29.07 21.74 0.84
CA THR A 252 -29.53 23.05 1.33
C THR A 252 -29.14 24.06 0.26
N GLN A 253 -30.15 24.58 -0.42
CA GLN A 253 -30.08 25.80 -1.22
C GLN A 253 -29.44 26.88 -0.36
N VAL A 254 -28.26 27.33 -0.71
CA VAL A 254 -27.71 28.59 -0.22
C VAL A 254 -28.43 29.70 -0.99
N ALA A 255 -29.34 30.37 -0.33
CA ALA A 255 -29.99 31.55 -0.84
C ALA A 255 -28.95 32.64 -1.14
N GLU A 256 -28.98 33.09 -2.35
CA GLU A 256 -28.33 34.30 -2.87
C GLU A 256 -29.00 35.51 -2.25
N THR A 257 -28.36 36.14 -1.26
CA THR A 257 -28.63 37.52 -0.87
C THR A 257 -27.40 38.12 -0.20
N ALA A 258 -26.66 38.91 -0.94
CA ALA A 258 -25.88 40.02 -0.42
C ALA A 258 -25.69 41.05 -1.50
N GLU A 259 -26.66 42.00 -1.59
CA GLU A 259 -26.38 43.34 -2.06
C GLU A 259 -25.30 43.93 -1.15
N ILE A 260 -24.19 44.35 -1.73
CA ILE A 260 -23.25 45.23 -1.07
C ILE A 260 -23.15 46.50 -1.91
N ALA A 261 -23.58 47.55 -1.26
CA ALA A 261 -23.56 48.95 -1.70
C ALA A 261 -22.14 49.42 -2.09
N GLY A 262 -22.15 50.40 -2.99
CA GLY A 262 -21.01 51.04 -3.59
C GLY A 262 -19.97 51.61 -2.61
N GLY A 263 -18.75 51.54 -3.05
CA GLY A 263 -17.60 52.30 -2.56
C GLY A 263 -16.84 52.84 -3.77
N GLU A 264 -16.69 54.16 -3.80
CA GLU A 264 -16.04 54.95 -4.83
C GLU A 264 -14.57 54.56 -5.05
N PRO A 265 -14.05 54.81 -6.24
CA PRO A 265 -12.63 54.53 -6.55
C PRO A 265 -11.73 55.65 -6.00
N ASP A 266 -10.70 55.25 -5.29
CA ASP A 266 -9.65 56.14 -4.74
C ASP A 266 -8.65 56.50 -5.87
N GLU A 267 -8.35 57.79 -5.96
CA GLU A 267 -7.43 58.40 -6.98
C GLU A 267 -5.96 58.03 -6.73
N PRO A 268 -5.12 57.97 -7.78
CA PRO A 268 -3.71 57.67 -7.60
C PRO A 268 -2.92 58.91 -7.16
N ARG A 269 -2.09 58.77 -6.13
CA ARG A 269 -1.09 59.78 -5.70
C ARG A 269 0.12 59.79 -6.63
N PRO A 270 0.70 60.96 -6.88
CA PRO A 270 1.84 61.11 -7.78
C PRO A 270 3.17 60.67 -7.15
N ALA A 271 4.06 60.17 -8.00
CA ALA A 271 5.42 59.81 -7.67
C ALA A 271 6.23 61.03 -7.15
N ALA A 272 7.04 60.84 -6.13
CA ALA A 272 8.09 61.76 -5.69
C ALA A 272 9.45 61.20 -6.14
N ASP A 273 10.16 62.00 -6.89
CA ASP A 273 11.58 61.87 -7.22
C ASP A 273 12.43 61.94 -5.93
N ASN A 274 13.39 61.00 -5.79
CA ASN A 274 14.81 61.18 -5.58
C ASN A 274 15.50 59.82 -5.51
#